data_f4c90cb6c80a49b8430bf84fc47b4cfe
#
_entry.id   f4c90cb6c80a49b8430bf84fc47b4cfe
#
_cell.length_a   1.000
_cell.length_b   1.000
_cell.length_c   1.000
_cell.angle_alpha   90.00
_cell.angle_beta   90.00
_cell.angle_gamma   90.00
#
_symmetry.space_group_name_H-M   'P 1'
#
loop_
_entity.id
_entity.type
_entity.pdbx_description
1 polymer ?
#
loop_
_entity_poly.entity_id
_entity_poly.type
_entity_poly.pdbx_seq_one_letter_code
_entity_poly.pdbx_strand_id
1 'polypeptide(L)'
;ALRTENTNFALLVSNTFTEPFEDSNEYGESIAKLSNMLGGGVLLQRFGDLVKGRRSSARRMEKCFTRPTLKATAGDLSLVIPKRQLDDIIEMIYALDKIAPGTANDDTLLYGVEVKFYNMEVDIDENLESRYKGLYIIGDGSGVTHSLSHASASGVYVARQIVENL
;
A
#
# COMPACT_ATOMS: atom_id res chain seq x y z
N ALA A 1 -1.51 -12.27 -18.03
CA ALA A 1 -1.30 -10.82 -17.92
C ALA A 1 -0.63 -10.33 -19.22
N LEU A 2 -1.11 -9.22 -19.78
CA LEU A 2 -0.45 -8.59 -20.92
C LEU A 2 0.81 -7.89 -20.42
N ARG A 3 1.94 -8.15 -21.08
CA ARG A 3 3.18 -7.44 -20.79
C ARG A 3 3.04 -5.98 -21.23
N THR A 4 3.39 -5.04 -20.37
CA THR A 4 3.49 -3.62 -20.70
C THR A 4 4.95 -3.20 -20.79
N GLU A 5 5.21 -2.04 -21.37
CA GLU A 5 6.57 -1.47 -21.44
C GLU A 5 6.97 -0.79 -20.13
N ASN A 6 6.02 -0.61 -19.20
CA ASN A 6 6.26 0.03 -17.91
C ASN A 6 6.58 -1.01 -16.84
N THR A 7 7.56 -0.70 -16.00
CA THR A 7 7.75 -1.36 -14.70
C THR A 7 6.90 -0.64 -13.66
N ASN A 8 6.24 -1.40 -12.79
CA ASN A 8 5.48 -0.83 -11.68
C ASN A 8 5.85 -1.50 -10.36
N PHE A 9 5.67 -0.78 -9.28
CA PHE A 9 5.85 -1.25 -7.91
C PHE A 9 4.94 -0.43 -6.98
N ALA A 10 4.70 -0.92 -5.77
CA ALA A 10 3.93 -0.22 -4.76
C ALA A 10 4.86 0.39 -3.71
N LEU A 11 4.57 1.62 -3.30
CA LEU A 11 5.13 2.25 -2.12
C LEU A 11 4.05 2.28 -1.04
N LEU A 12 4.37 1.75 0.12
CA LEU A 12 3.46 1.68 1.25
C LEU A 12 4.03 2.50 2.41
N VAL A 13 3.18 3.32 3.01
CA VAL A 13 3.48 4.00 4.27
C VAL A 13 2.61 3.38 5.34
N SER A 14 3.25 2.79 6.35
CA SER A 14 2.56 2.18 7.48
C SER A 14 2.23 3.23 8.54
N ASN A 15 1.02 3.16 9.08
CA ASN A 15 0.61 3.97 10.21
C ASN A 15 0.09 3.05 11.31
N THR A 16 0.62 3.24 12.51
CA THR A 16 0.10 2.60 13.70
C THR A 16 -0.66 3.64 14.50
N PHE A 17 -1.89 3.33 14.86
CA PHE A 17 -2.73 4.17 15.69
C PHE A 17 -2.64 3.69 17.13
N THR A 18 -2.50 4.65 18.03
CA THR A 18 -2.49 4.44 19.48
C THR A 18 -3.47 5.40 20.12
N GLU A 19 -3.95 5.10 21.32
CA GLU A 19 -4.82 6.01 22.06
C GLU A 19 -4.34 7.47 21.98
N PRO A 20 -5.24 8.43 21.79
CA PRO A 20 -6.71 8.29 21.73
C PRO A 20 -7.29 7.97 20.35
N PHE A 21 -6.45 7.62 19.36
CA PHE A 21 -6.86 7.31 17.99
C PHE A 21 -7.07 5.81 17.84
N GLU A 22 -8.32 5.37 17.77
CA GLU A 22 -8.66 3.95 17.82
C GLU A 22 -9.13 3.37 16.49
N ASP A 23 -9.77 4.16 15.63
CA ASP A 23 -10.38 3.66 14.40
C ASP A 23 -9.52 3.90 13.15
N SER A 24 -8.51 3.04 12.98
CA SER A 24 -7.63 3.06 11.79
C SER A 24 -8.38 2.67 10.51
N ASN A 25 -9.42 1.83 10.62
CA ASN A 25 -10.20 1.39 9.46
C ASN A 25 -11.06 2.54 8.92
N GLU A 26 -11.77 3.27 9.80
CA GLU A 26 -12.54 4.44 9.40
C GLU A 26 -11.65 5.53 8.81
N TYR A 27 -10.47 5.74 9.40
CA TYR A 27 -9.47 6.66 8.84
C TYR A 27 -9.09 6.27 7.40
N GLY A 28 -8.70 5.02 7.17
CA GLY A 28 -8.33 4.52 5.83
C GLY A 28 -9.50 4.61 4.85
N GLU A 29 -10.70 4.25 5.28
CA GLU A 29 -11.92 4.36 4.48
C GLU A 29 -12.23 5.82 4.10
N SER A 30 -12.03 6.76 5.03
CA SER A 30 -12.23 8.19 4.76
C SER A 30 -11.29 8.72 3.68
N ILE A 31 -10.02 8.29 3.69
CA ILE A 31 -9.03 8.61 2.64
C ILE A 31 -9.48 8.05 1.28
N ALA A 32 -9.93 6.78 1.25
CA ALA A 32 -10.42 6.16 0.03
C ALA A 32 -11.69 6.88 -0.50
N LYS A 33 -12.62 7.23 0.37
CA LYS A 33 -13.82 8.02 0.01
C LYS A 33 -13.46 9.39 -0.57
N LEU A 34 -12.49 10.08 0.04
CA LEU A 34 -12.00 11.36 -0.44
C LEU A 34 -11.38 11.25 -1.83
N SER A 35 -10.56 10.23 -2.08
CA SER A 35 -9.99 9.94 -3.39
C SER A 35 -11.09 9.70 -4.45
N ASN A 36 -12.08 8.88 -4.12
CA ASN A 36 -13.20 8.60 -5.01
C ASN A 36 -14.05 9.84 -5.30
N MET A 37 -14.26 10.69 -4.31
CA MET A 37 -14.98 11.95 -4.47
C MET A 37 -14.28 12.89 -5.45
N LEU A 38 -12.96 12.99 -5.40
CA LEU A 38 -12.17 13.87 -6.25
C LEU A 38 -11.95 13.34 -7.67
N GLY A 39 -11.75 12.03 -7.80
CA GLY A 39 -11.33 11.40 -9.06
C GLY A 39 -12.34 10.44 -9.68
N GLY A 40 -13.42 10.10 -8.98
CA GLY A 40 -14.33 9.03 -9.39
C GLY A 40 -13.69 7.64 -9.37
N GLY A 41 -12.55 7.50 -8.67
CA GLY A 41 -11.74 6.30 -8.61
C GLY A 41 -10.27 6.63 -8.34
N VAL A 42 -9.38 5.89 -9.00
CA VAL A 42 -7.93 6.09 -8.84
C VAL A 42 -7.48 7.43 -9.40
N LEU A 43 -6.74 8.18 -8.61
CA LEU A 43 -6.06 9.40 -9.03
C LEU A 43 -4.70 9.07 -9.65
N LEU A 44 -4.29 9.88 -10.61
CA LEU A 44 -3.02 9.77 -11.31
C LEU A 44 -2.31 11.13 -11.31
N GLN A 45 -1.07 11.15 -10.84
CA GLN A 45 -0.25 12.34 -10.82
C GLN A 45 1.16 12.05 -11.33
N ARG A 46 1.74 12.95 -12.10
CA ARG A 46 3.16 12.93 -12.46
C ARG A 46 4.00 13.33 -11.25
N PHE A 47 5.10 12.62 -11.02
CA PHE A 47 6.00 12.94 -9.92
C PHE A 47 6.51 14.37 -9.96
N GLY A 48 6.92 14.85 -11.13
CA GLY A 48 7.37 16.24 -11.29
C GLY A 48 6.28 17.29 -11.04
N ASP A 49 5.00 16.96 -11.22
CA ASP A 49 3.91 17.87 -10.86
C ASP A 49 3.66 17.85 -9.35
N LEU A 50 3.75 16.67 -8.71
CA LEU A 50 3.63 16.53 -7.26
C LEU A 50 4.69 17.34 -6.52
N VAL A 51 5.97 17.15 -6.87
CA VAL A 51 7.10 17.87 -6.26
C VAL A 51 6.98 19.39 -6.46
N LYS A 52 6.41 19.83 -7.57
CA LYS A 52 6.16 21.26 -7.86
C LYS A 52 4.87 21.78 -7.23
N GLY A 53 4.21 21.01 -6.38
CA GLY A 53 2.99 21.41 -5.66
C GLY A 53 1.82 21.75 -6.58
N ARG A 54 1.62 21.00 -7.66
CA ARG A 54 0.54 21.26 -8.62
C ARG A 54 -0.08 19.97 -9.13
N ARG A 55 -1.37 20.03 -9.44
CA ARG A 55 -2.08 18.90 -10.02
C ARG A 55 -1.57 18.54 -11.42
N SER A 56 -1.60 17.29 -11.78
CA SER A 56 -1.53 16.85 -13.17
C SER A 56 -2.87 17.09 -13.89
N SER A 57 -2.80 17.42 -15.17
CA SER A 57 -3.96 17.62 -16.02
C SER A 57 -3.88 16.73 -17.25
N ALA A 58 -5.01 16.46 -17.94
CA ALA A 58 -5.03 15.69 -19.17
C ALA A 58 -3.98 16.20 -20.18
N ARG A 59 -3.90 17.52 -20.39
CA ARG A 59 -2.93 18.16 -21.29
C ARG A 59 -1.47 17.87 -20.91
N ARG A 60 -1.15 17.75 -19.61
CA ARG A 60 0.20 17.38 -19.16
C ARG A 60 0.45 15.91 -19.33
N MET A 61 -0.55 15.07 -19.10
CA MET A 61 -0.47 13.63 -19.34
C MET A 61 -0.23 13.29 -20.81
N GLU A 62 -0.81 14.04 -21.75
CA GLU A 62 -0.55 13.89 -23.19
C GLU A 62 0.91 14.10 -23.57
N LYS A 63 1.63 14.95 -22.82
CA LYS A 63 3.05 15.25 -23.04
C LYS A 63 3.99 14.37 -22.23
N CYS A 64 3.47 13.52 -21.37
CA CYS A 64 4.23 12.63 -20.53
C CYS A 64 4.89 11.53 -21.38
N PHE A 65 6.18 11.28 -21.15
CA PHE A 65 6.89 10.18 -21.80
C PHE A 65 6.30 8.82 -21.37
N THR A 66 6.09 8.64 -20.05
CA THR A 66 5.46 7.44 -19.53
C THR A 66 3.97 7.45 -19.81
N ARG A 67 3.48 6.41 -20.47
CA ARG A 67 2.06 6.28 -20.81
C ARG A 67 1.29 5.52 -19.71
N PRO A 68 0.13 6.04 -19.28
CA PRO A 68 -0.73 5.36 -18.34
C PRO A 68 -1.17 3.98 -18.89
N THR A 69 -1.08 2.95 -18.07
CA THR A 69 -1.54 1.59 -18.40
C THR A 69 -2.82 1.20 -17.67
N LEU A 70 -3.24 2.00 -16.69
CA LEU A 70 -4.47 1.82 -15.93
C LEU A 70 -5.41 3.01 -16.15
N LYS A 71 -6.70 2.74 -16.11
CA LYS A 71 -7.72 3.80 -16.10
C LYS A 71 -7.63 4.58 -14.80
N ALA A 72 -7.34 5.86 -14.88
CA ALA A 72 -7.22 6.74 -13.72
C ALA A 72 -7.52 8.20 -14.14
N THR A 73 -7.85 9.03 -13.17
CA THR A 73 -8.13 10.45 -13.37
C THR A 73 -6.91 11.30 -13.03
N ALA A 74 -6.44 12.10 -13.96
CA ALA A 74 -5.35 13.04 -13.70
C ALA A 74 -5.76 14.06 -12.62
N GLY A 75 -4.99 14.11 -11.53
CA GLY A 75 -5.38 14.87 -10.35
C GLY A 75 -4.20 15.30 -9.48
N ASP A 76 -4.48 15.47 -8.21
CA ASP A 76 -3.54 15.91 -7.19
C ASP A 76 -3.64 15.01 -5.95
N LEU A 77 -2.63 14.21 -5.72
CA LEU A 77 -2.55 13.30 -4.57
C LEU A 77 -2.37 14.07 -3.24
N SER A 78 -1.85 15.29 -3.28
CA SER A 78 -1.69 16.11 -2.07
C SER A 78 -3.01 16.54 -1.44
N LEU A 79 -4.12 16.47 -2.19
CA LEU A 79 -5.46 16.72 -1.67
C LEU A 79 -6.05 15.52 -0.92
N VAL A 80 -5.43 14.35 -1.00
CA VAL A 80 -5.95 13.11 -0.46
C VAL A 80 -4.99 12.50 0.56
N ILE A 81 -3.72 12.40 0.20
CA ILE A 81 -2.71 11.79 1.06
C ILE A 81 -2.24 12.83 2.09
N PRO A 82 -2.31 12.53 3.39
CA PRO A 82 -1.78 13.41 4.42
C PRO A 82 -0.32 13.77 4.17
N LYS A 83 0.02 15.04 4.45
CA LYS A 83 1.33 15.59 4.11
C LYS A 83 2.51 14.72 4.55
N ARG A 84 2.50 14.22 5.77
CA ARG A 84 3.59 13.39 6.30
C ARG A 84 3.80 12.14 5.47
N GLN A 85 2.73 11.43 5.13
CA GLN A 85 2.81 10.23 4.29
C GLN A 85 3.27 10.55 2.87
N LEU A 86 2.85 11.70 2.35
CA LEU A 86 3.26 12.15 1.03
C LEU A 86 4.74 12.52 0.98
N ASP A 87 5.25 13.15 2.04
CA ASP A 87 6.68 13.46 2.18
C ASP A 87 7.50 12.16 2.23
N ASP A 88 7.07 11.16 3.01
CA ASP A 88 7.72 9.84 3.10
C ASP A 88 7.77 9.15 1.71
N ILE A 89 6.69 9.22 0.93
CA ILE A 89 6.65 8.68 -0.43
C ILE A 89 7.63 9.40 -1.35
N ILE A 90 7.69 10.73 -1.29
CA ILE A 90 8.61 11.55 -2.10
C ILE A 90 10.06 11.23 -1.75
N GLU A 91 10.40 11.15 -0.46
CA GLU A 91 11.74 10.80 0.01
C GLU A 91 12.13 9.40 -0.45
N MET A 92 11.22 8.44 -0.35
CA MET A 92 11.46 7.06 -0.80
C MET A 92 11.72 7.01 -2.32
N ILE A 93 10.99 7.78 -3.13
CA ILE A 93 11.21 7.83 -4.59
C ILE A 93 12.61 8.34 -4.89
N TYR A 94 13.09 9.39 -4.22
CA TYR A 94 14.45 9.88 -4.36
C TYR A 94 15.50 8.89 -3.85
N ALA A 95 15.20 8.14 -2.79
CA ALA A 95 16.09 7.10 -2.29
C ALA A 95 16.21 5.93 -3.28
N LEU A 96 15.09 5.52 -3.86
CA LEU A 96 15.06 4.48 -4.89
C LEU A 96 15.79 4.89 -6.18
N ASP A 97 15.76 6.16 -6.55
CA ASP A 97 16.46 6.67 -7.74
C ASP A 97 17.97 6.44 -7.67
N LYS A 98 18.54 6.34 -6.47
CA LYS A 98 19.97 6.04 -6.28
C LYS A 98 20.35 4.62 -6.69
N ILE A 99 19.43 3.66 -6.57
CA ILE A 99 19.66 2.25 -6.90
C ILE A 99 18.98 1.84 -8.21
N ALA A 100 17.96 2.58 -8.62
CA ALA A 100 17.23 2.41 -9.86
C ALA A 100 17.07 3.77 -10.55
N PRO A 101 18.12 4.28 -11.24
CA PRO A 101 18.11 5.60 -11.86
C PRO A 101 16.95 5.78 -12.84
N GLY A 102 16.27 6.91 -12.72
CA GLY A 102 15.06 7.24 -13.48
C GLY A 102 13.77 7.05 -12.71
N THR A 103 13.81 6.49 -11.50
CA THR A 103 12.63 6.36 -10.62
C THR A 103 12.07 7.73 -10.24
N ALA A 104 12.91 8.73 -9.97
CA ALA A 104 12.53 10.11 -9.65
C ALA A 104 12.37 11.01 -10.88
N ASN A 105 12.09 10.46 -12.05
CA ASN A 105 11.86 11.24 -13.25
C ASN A 105 10.54 12.03 -13.14
N ASP A 106 10.50 13.24 -13.73
CA ASP A 106 9.29 14.08 -13.77
C ASP A 106 8.07 13.34 -14.34
N ASP A 107 8.30 12.36 -15.25
CA ASP A 107 7.27 11.58 -15.92
C ASP A 107 6.99 10.23 -15.25
N THR A 108 7.56 9.97 -14.07
CA THR A 108 7.13 8.83 -13.24
C THR A 108 5.68 9.07 -12.80
N LEU A 109 4.84 8.04 -12.97
CA LEU A 109 3.41 8.12 -12.73
C LEU A 109 3.06 7.51 -11.38
N LEU A 110 2.39 8.30 -10.55
CA LEU A 110 1.90 7.89 -9.24
C LEU A 110 0.40 7.62 -9.33
N TYR A 111 0.00 6.40 -9.02
CA TYR A 111 -1.40 6.00 -8.91
C TYR A 111 -1.76 5.89 -7.42
N GLY A 112 -2.82 6.53 -7.02
CA GLY A 112 -3.29 6.53 -5.63
C GLY A 112 -4.79 6.79 -5.55
N VAL A 113 -5.43 6.43 -4.47
CA VAL A 113 -4.86 5.85 -3.25
C VAL A 113 -5.14 4.34 -3.26
N GLU A 114 -4.22 3.53 -2.77
CA GLU A 114 -4.50 2.16 -2.36
C GLU A 114 -4.42 2.10 -0.84
N VAL A 115 -5.50 1.74 -0.19
CA VAL A 115 -5.55 1.57 1.26
C VAL A 115 -5.50 0.09 1.58
N LYS A 116 -4.52 -0.32 2.37
CA LYS A 116 -4.42 -1.67 2.92
C LYS A 116 -4.75 -1.64 4.39
N PHE A 117 -5.70 -2.48 4.76
CA PHE A 117 -6.01 -2.74 6.16
C PHE A 117 -5.26 -3.98 6.60
N TYR A 118 -4.57 -3.88 7.73
CA TYR A 118 -4.05 -5.03 8.44
C TYR A 118 -5.02 -5.39 9.56
N ASN A 119 -5.23 -6.68 9.77
CA ASN A 119 -6.01 -7.15 10.90
C ASN A 119 -5.32 -6.76 12.21
N MET A 120 -6.10 -6.70 13.30
CA MET A 120 -5.52 -6.65 14.62
C MET A 120 -4.67 -7.90 14.83
N GLU A 121 -3.49 -7.71 15.43
CA GLU A 121 -2.61 -8.79 15.80
C GLU A 121 -3.25 -9.58 16.93
N VAL A 122 -3.39 -10.88 16.75
CA VAL A 122 -3.95 -11.76 17.76
C VAL A 122 -2.83 -12.23 18.67
N ASP A 123 -3.08 -12.24 19.98
CA ASP A 123 -2.13 -12.79 20.98
C ASP A 123 -2.04 -14.30 20.84
N ILE A 124 -0.89 -14.74 20.30
CA ILE A 124 -0.56 -16.13 20.01
C ILE A 124 0.88 -16.42 20.45
N ASP A 125 1.15 -17.66 20.81
CA ASP A 125 2.48 -18.12 21.19
C ASP A 125 3.37 -18.44 19.95
N GLU A 126 4.56 -18.95 20.19
CA GLU A 126 5.51 -19.34 19.14
C GLU A 126 5.00 -20.47 18.24
N ASN A 127 4.01 -21.24 18.68
CA ASN A 127 3.36 -22.32 17.94
C ASN A 127 2.12 -21.83 17.17
N LEU A 128 1.85 -20.53 17.18
CA LEU A 128 0.64 -19.89 16.64
C LEU A 128 -0.64 -20.36 17.34
N GLU A 129 -0.52 -20.86 18.59
CA GLU A 129 -1.64 -21.23 19.45
C GLU A 129 -2.10 -20.01 20.26
N SER A 130 -3.39 -19.82 20.33
CA SER A 130 -3.97 -18.76 21.14
C SER A 130 -3.97 -19.15 22.62
N ARG A 131 -4.37 -18.25 23.52
CA ARG A 131 -4.60 -18.56 24.94
C ARG A 131 -5.59 -19.72 25.17
N TYR A 132 -6.35 -20.09 24.16
CA TYR A 132 -7.25 -21.25 24.21
C TYR A 132 -6.57 -22.46 23.57
N LYS A 133 -6.29 -23.47 24.41
CA LYS A 133 -5.61 -24.68 23.98
C LYS A 133 -6.32 -25.39 22.82
N GLY A 134 -5.57 -25.73 21.78
CA GLY A 134 -6.07 -26.36 20.56
C GLY A 134 -6.63 -25.38 19.54
N LEU A 135 -6.61 -24.07 19.81
CA LEU A 135 -7.05 -23.03 18.87
C LEU A 135 -5.85 -22.31 18.28
N TYR A 136 -5.51 -22.64 17.05
CA TYR A 136 -4.42 -22.03 16.28
C TYR A 136 -4.96 -20.97 15.33
N ILE A 137 -4.22 -19.87 15.19
CA ILE A 137 -4.59 -18.76 14.32
C ILE A 137 -3.49 -18.55 13.30
N ILE A 138 -3.81 -18.78 12.03
CA ILE A 138 -2.86 -18.83 10.92
C ILE A 138 -3.25 -17.86 9.81
N GLY A 139 -2.29 -17.59 8.91
CA GLY A 139 -2.49 -16.71 7.76
C GLY A 139 -2.69 -15.26 8.15
N ASP A 140 -3.20 -14.46 7.23
CA ASP A 140 -3.39 -13.03 7.42
C ASP A 140 -4.36 -12.70 8.56
N GLY A 141 -5.26 -13.65 8.90
CA GLY A 141 -6.17 -13.50 10.04
C GLY A 141 -5.49 -13.43 11.40
N SER A 142 -4.24 -13.88 11.52
CA SER A 142 -3.45 -13.76 12.75
C SER A 142 -2.94 -12.34 13.00
N GLY A 143 -2.87 -11.49 11.98
CA GLY A 143 -2.19 -10.20 12.02
C GLY A 143 -0.66 -10.28 12.00
N VAL A 144 -0.09 -11.48 12.08
CA VAL A 144 1.37 -11.71 12.12
C VAL A 144 1.97 -11.94 10.73
N THR A 145 1.19 -12.49 9.80
CA THR A 145 1.64 -12.77 8.44
C THR A 145 0.99 -11.85 7.43
N HIS A 146 1.78 -11.27 6.51
CA HIS A 146 1.34 -10.22 5.59
C HIS A 146 1.61 -10.56 4.11
N SER A 147 1.84 -11.84 3.78
CA SER A 147 2.06 -12.28 2.40
C SER A 147 1.49 -13.67 2.17
N LEU A 148 1.16 -13.98 0.92
CA LEU A 148 0.64 -15.30 0.53
C LEU A 148 1.59 -16.44 0.93
N SER A 149 2.91 -16.25 0.79
CA SER A 149 3.90 -17.25 1.16
C SER A 149 3.98 -17.46 2.66
N HIS A 150 3.99 -16.38 3.46
CA HIS A 150 4.00 -16.48 4.92
C HIS A 150 2.69 -17.07 5.46
N ALA A 151 1.55 -16.64 4.91
CA ALA A 151 0.25 -17.20 5.29
C ALA A 151 0.19 -18.72 5.02
N SER A 152 0.67 -19.16 3.84
CA SER A 152 0.77 -20.58 3.50
C SER A 152 1.74 -21.34 4.41
N ALA A 153 2.90 -20.74 4.69
CA ALA A 153 3.90 -21.35 5.57
C ALA A 153 3.38 -21.53 6.99
N SER A 154 2.63 -20.57 7.54
CA SER A 154 2.03 -20.69 8.88
C SER A 154 1.08 -21.88 8.98
N GLY A 155 0.29 -22.16 7.94
CA GLY A 155 -0.56 -23.35 7.91
C GLY A 155 0.22 -24.67 7.92
N VAL A 156 1.31 -24.75 7.13
CA VAL A 156 2.18 -25.92 7.12
C VAL A 156 2.89 -26.10 8.46
N TYR A 157 3.33 -24.98 9.06
CA TYR A 157 4.00 -24.99 10.35
C TYR A 157 3.10 -25.59 11.44
N VAL A 158 1.88 -25.07 11.58
CA VAL A 158 0.91 -25.58 12.58
C VAL A 158 0.53 -27.03 12.32
N ALA A 159 0.30 -27.43 11.06
CA ALA A 159 -0.02 -28.80 10.72
C ALA A 159 1.08 -29.78 11.16
N ARG A 160 2.35 -29.42 10.98
CA ARG A 160 3.49 -30.23 11.46
C ARG A 160 3.50 -30.34 12.98
N GLN A 161 3.33 -29.24 13.69
CA GLN A 161 3.27 -29.21 15.15
C GLN A 161 2.17 -30.13 15.69
N ILE A 162 0.99 -30.11 15.08
CA ILE A 162 -0.12 -30.98 15.49
C ILE A 162 0.22 -32.44 15.28
N VAL A 163 0.82 -32.79 14.13
CA VAL A 163 1.18 -34.19 13.83
C VAL A 163 2.30 -34.71 14.74
N GLU A 164 3.29 -33.89 15.10
CA GLU A 164 4.38 -34.24 15.99
C GLU A 164 3.94 -34.45 17.46
N ASN A 165 2.79 -33.87 17.83
CA ASN A 165 2.25 -33.96 19.20
C ASN A 165 1.09 -34.97 19.34
N LEU A 166 0.76 -35.72 18.28
CA LEU A 166 -0.19 -36.83 18.29
C LEU A 166 0.49 -38.17 18.63
#